data_4a6b8a1510be53e8bc9cc1d36915a8a8
#
_entry.id   4a6b8a1510be53e8bc9cc1d36915a8a8
#
_cell.length_a   1.000
_cell.length_b   1.000
_cell.length_c   1.000
_cell.angle_alpha   90.00
_cell.angle_beta   90.00
_cell.angle_gamma   90.00
#
_symmetry.space_group_name_H-M   'P 1'
#
loop_
_entity.id
_entity.type
_entity.pdbx_description
1 polymer ?
#
loop_
_entity_poly.entity_id
_entity_poly.type
_entity_poly.pdbx_seq_one_letter_code
_entity_poly.pdbx_strand_id
1 'polypeptide(L)'
;FPAAAALIQAFGWRGALVFIGAVLLVGVAPLHAWALRGPALASTARGADEKADATLHEALRQRSFWLLTLCFMLYAFASAALWAHVMPAFAAKGLSEAQALAVLVWIGPAQVAGRFVYAWAGRGVSLRLLGLFVLLGMPASLALFALSTQLWPLFGFALLFGVANGLVTIARGGLVPQYFGR
;
A
#
# COMPACT_ATOMS: atom_id res chain seq x y z
N PHE A 1 14.35 4.95 -1.08
CA PHE A 1 15.03 5.90 -0.18
C PHE A 1 16.49 6.17 -0.59
N PRO A 2 17.40 5.18 -0.85
CA PRO A 2 18.79 5.48 -1.17
C PRO A 2 18.96 6.35 -2.41
N ALA A 3 18.22 6.06 -3.49
CA ALA A 3 18.27 6.86 -4.72
C ALA A 3 17.80 8.31 -4.50
N ALA A 4 16.74 8.50 -3.70
CA ALA A 4 16.27 9.84 -3.37
C ALA A 4 17.28 10.60 -2.52
N ALA A 5 17.93 9.94 -1.56
CA ALA A 5 18.98 10.56 -0.74
C ALA A 5 20.19 10.99 -1.61
N ALA A 6 20.62 10.13 -2.53
CA ALA A 6 21.72 10.47 -3.47
C ALA A 6 21.34 11.66 -4.38
N LEU A 7 20.11 11.69 -4.89
CA LEU A 7 19.63 12.82 -5.69
C LEU A 7 19.57 14.12 -4.89
N ILE A 8 19.12 14.06 -3.63
CA ILE A 8 19.05 15.23 -2.75
C ILE A 8 20.46 15.75 -2.45
N GLN A 9 21.43 14.86 -2.22
CA GLN A 9 22.84 15.24 -2.01
C GLN A 9 23.45 15.90 -3.26
N ALA A 10 23.13 15.36 -4.46
CA ALA A 10 23.71 15.86 -5.71
C ALA A 10 23.05 17.17 -6.21
N PHE A 11 21.74 17.30 -6.10
CA PHE A 11 20.95 18.37 -6.75
C PHE A 11 20.12 19.21 -5.77
N GLY A 12 20.23 18.94 -4.48
CA GLY A 12 19.33 19.49 -3.47
C GLY A 12 17.91 18.94 -3.61
N TRP A 13 17.04 19.20 -2.64
CA TRP A 13 15.68 18.62 -2.61
C TRP A 13 14.80 19.09 -3.78
N ARG A 14 14.95 20.35 -4.23
CA ARG A 14 14.20 20.90 -5.39
C ARG A 14 14.64 20.23 -6.70
N GLY A 15 15.95 20.10 -6.93
CA GLY A 15 16.50 19.44 -8.10
C GLY A 15 16.12 17.95 -8.13
N ALA A 16 16.16 17.26 -7.01
CA ALA A 16 15.70 15.87 -6.88
C ALA A 16 14.23 15.70 -7.26
N LEU A 17 13.35 16.59 -6.81
CA LEU A 17 11.92 16.55 -7.16
C LEU A 17 11.69 16.80 -8.65
N VAL A 18 12.37 17.78 -9.24
CA VAL A 18 12.29 18.07 -10.68
C VAL A 18 12.78 16.87 -11.50
N PHE A 19 13.91 16.26 -11.10
CA PHE A 19 14.44 15.07 -11.76
C PHE A 19 13.46 13.90 -11.72
N ILE A 20 12.89 13.59 -10.54
CA ILE A 20 11.90 12.53 -10.38
C ILE A 20 10.65 12.84 -11.22
N GLY A 21 10.17 14.08 -11.20
CA GLY A 21 9.05 14.53 -12.02
C GLY A 21 9.30 14.35 -13.51
N ALA A 22 10.50 14.71 -13.99
CA ALA A 22 10.90 14.52 -15.38
C ALA A 22 10.95 13.04 -15.79
N VAL A 23 11.51 12.18 -14.94
CA VAL A 23 11.53 10.71 -15.17
C VAL A 23 10.11 10.14 -15.26
N LEU A 24 9.20 10.59 -14.41
CA LEU A 24 7.79 10.16 -14.46
C LEU A 24 7.11 10.66 -15.74
N LEU A 25 7.33 11.92 -16.11
CA LEU A 25 6.68 12.54 -17.26
C LEU A 25 7.21 11.96 -18.59
N VAL A 26 8.52 11.82 -18.73
CA VAL A 26 9.17 11.42 -19.98
C VAL A 26 9.28 9.90 -20.11
N GLY A 27 9.45 9.19 -19.00
CA GLY A 27 9.59 7.73 -18.98
C GLY A 27 8.26 7.00 -18.77
N VAL A 28 7.60 7.28 -17.65
CA VAL A 28 6.44 6.50 -17.23
C VAL A 28 5.16 6.88 -17.99
N ALA A 29 4.93 8.16 -18.26
CA ALA A 29 3.70 8.61 -18.91
C ALA A 29 3.57 8.08 -20.36
N PRO A 30 4.61 8.14 -21.23
CA PRO A 30 4.51 7.55 -22.57
C PRO A 30 4.36 6.02 -22.54
N LEU A 31 5.08 5.35 -21.64
CA LEU A 31 4.97 3.90 -21.47
C LEU A 31 3.54 3.50 -21.07
N HIS A 32 2.94 4.26 -20.17
CA HIS A 32 1.56 4.05 -19.74
C HIS A 32 0.56 4.31 -20.88
N ALA A 33 0.74 5.42 -21.60
CA ALA A 33 -0.08 5.74 -22.76
C ALA A 33 0.03 4.68 -23.87
N TRP A 34 1.22 4.10 -24.07
CA TRP A 34 1.43 3.02 -25.02
C TRP A 34 0.77 1.72 -24.55
N ALA A 35 0.94 1.33 -23.28
CA ALA A 35 0.37 0.12 -22.71
C ALA A 35 -1.17 0.14 -22.69
N LEU A 36 -1.77 1.31 -22.53
CA LEU A 36 -3.23 1.49 -22.49
C LEU A 36 -3.88 1.65 -23.88
N ARG A 37 -3.11 1.67 -24.99
CA ARG A 37 -3.64 1.76 -26.36
C ARG A 37 -4.28 0.45 -26.84
N GLY A 38 -4.07 -0.67 -26.16
CA GLY A 38 -4.72 -1.95 -26.47
C GLY A 38 -6.23 -1.91 -26.19
N PRO A 39 -7.04 -2.74 -26.87
CA PRO A 39 -8.43 -2.92 -26.47
C PRO A 39 -8.43 -3.33 -25.00
N ALA A 40 -9.27 -2.64 -24.20
CA ALA A 40 -9.45 -3.04 -22.80
C ALA A 40 -9.75 -4.54 -22.78
N LEU A 41 -8.86 -5.33 -22.16
CA LEU A 41 -9.12 -6.74 -21.99
C LEU A 41 -10.50 -6.83 -21.33
N ALA A 42 -11.48 -7.26 -22.12
CA ALA A 42 -12.83 -7.47 -21.62
C ALA A 42 -12.66 -8.30 -20.36
N SER A 43 -13.04 -7.72 -19.23
CA SER A 43 -12.90 -8.39 -17.94
C SER A 43 -13.54 -9.75 -18.06
N THR A 44 -12.74 -10.81 -18.10
CA THR A 44 -13.17 -12.20 -18.09
C THR A 44 -13.85 -12.60 -16.77
N ALA A 45 -14.08 -11.64 -15.90
CA ALA A 45 -14.96 -11.73 -14.73
C ALA A 45 -16.45 -11.54 -15.08
N ARG A 46 -16.85 -11.77 -16.34
CA ARG A 46 -18.24 -11.91 -16.75
C ARG A 46 -18.68 -13.37 -16.55
N GLY A 47 -18.83 -13.73 -15.31
CA GLY A 47 -19.28 -15.07 -14.96
C GLY A 47 -19.52 -15.18 -13.48
N ALA A 48 -20.65 -14.72 -13.05
CA ALA A 48 -21.46 -15.06 -11.90
C ALA A 48 -22.18 -13.79 -11.40
N ASP A 49 -23.49 -13.81 -11.52
CA ASP A 49 -24.46 -12.83 -10.99
C ASP A 49 -24.17 -11.37 -11.37
N GLU A 50 -24.87 -10.87 -12.37
CA GLU A 50 -25.15 -9.44 -12.53
C GLU A 50 -25.96 -8.95 -11.30
N LYS A 51 -25.26 -8.78 -10.18
CA LYS A 51 -25.78 -7.89 -9.15
C LYS A 51 -25.81 -6.52 -9.79
N ALA A 52 -27.01 -6.00 -9.98
CA ALA A 52 -27.21 -4.62 -10.42
C ALA A 52 -26.33 -3.72 -9.55
N ASP A 53 -25.62 -2.79 -10.18
CA ASP A 53 -24.77 -1.83 -9.47
C ASP A 53 -25.63 -1.11 -8.43
N ALA A 54 -25.16 -1.12 -7.18
CA ALA A 54 -25.87 -0.44 -6.12
C ALA A 54 -25.82 1.08 -6.36
N THR A 55 -26.97 1.73 -6.28
CA THR A 55 -27.03 3.19 -6.28
C THR A 55 -26.34 3.75 -5.04
N LEU A 56 -25.83 4.99 -5.13
CA LEU A 56 -25.20 5.65 -3.99
C LEU A 56 -26.12 5.65 -2.74
N HIS A 57 -27.41 5.86 -2.96
CA HIS A 57 -28.40 5.87 -1.88
C HIS A 57 -28.52 4.49 -1.20
N GLU A 58 -28.53 3.42 -1.97
CA GLU A 58 -28.56 2.04 -1.46
C GLU A 58 -27.27 1.70 -0.72
N ALA A 59 -26.11 2.07 -1.28
CA ALA A 59 -24.82 1.85 -0.63
C ALA A 59 -24.73 2.56 0.73
N LEU A 60 -25.14 3.82 0.83
CA LEU A 60 -25.15 4.61 2.07
C LEU A 60 -26.05 4.02 3.16
N ARG A 61 -27.06 3.24 2.81
CA ARG A 61 -27.97 2.55 3.76
C ARG A 61 -27.37 1.24 4.27
N GLN A 62 -26.33 0.71 3.63
CA GLN A 62 -25.74 -0.56 4.03
C GLN A 62 -24.66 -0.36 5.11
N ARG A 63 -24.74 -1.17 6.16
CA ARG A 63 -23.70 -1.20 7.21
C ARG A 63 -22.32 -1.51 6.67
N SER A 64 -22.24 -2.36 5.64
CA SER A 64 -20.98 -2.74 4.98
C SER A 64 -20.25 -1.54 4.40
N PHE A 65 -20.96 -0.56 3.86
CA PHE A 65 -20.37 0.67 3.33
C PHE A 65 -19.63 1.45 4.42
N TRP A 66 -20.29 1.70 5.54
CA TRP A 66 -19.72 2.47 6.65
C TRP A 66 -18.57 1.72 7.32
N LEU A 67 -18.69 0.39 7.48
CA LEU A 67 -17.61 -0.42 8.04
C LEU A 67 -16.37 -0.43 7.15
N LEU A 68 -16.53 -0.65 5.84
CA LEU A 68 -15.40 -0.60 4.89
C LEU A 68 -14.79 0.80 4.83
N THR A 69 -15.61 1.84 4.78
CA THR A 69 -15.15 3.23 4.79
C THR A 69 -14.35 3.53 6.05
N LEU A 70 -14.87 3.19 7.22
CA LEU A 70 -14.19 3.39 8.49
C LEU A 70 -12.87 2.62 8.56
N CYS A 71 -12.87 1.34 8.16
CA CYS A 71 -11.66 0.52 8.15
C CYS A 71 -10.58 1.11 7.25
N PHE A 72 -10.91 1.49 6.03
CA PHE A 72 -9.92 2.09 5.12
C PHE A 72 -9.50 3.49 5.53
N MET A 73 -10.39 4.27 6.15
CA MET A 73 -10.06 5.58 6.72
C MET A 73 -9.07 5.44 7.88
N LEU A 74 -9.33 4.51 8.82
CA LEU A 74 -8.43 4.25 9.94
C LEU A 74 -7.08 3.69 9.45
N TYR A 75 -7.09 2.83 8.44
CA TYR A 75 -5.88 2.33 7.79
C TYR A 75 -5.05 3.49 7.21
N ALA A 76 -5.67 4.37 6.45
CA ALA A 76 -5.01 5.52 5.83
C ALA A 76 -4.47 6.48 6.89
N PHE A 77 -5.25 6.75 7.94
CA PHE A 77 -4.83 7.58 9.08
C PHE A 77 -3.62 6.99 9.79
N ALA A 78 -3.66 5.69 10.14
CA ALA A 78 -2.55 5.01 10.79
C ALA A 78 -1.27 5.01 9.95
N SER A 79 -1.42 4.81 8.64
CA SER A 79 -0.30 4.89 7.69
C SER A 79 0.28 6.30 7.61
N ALA A 80 -0.56 7.32 7.49
CA ALA A 80 -0.13 8.71 7.45
C ALA A 80 0.56 9.13 8.77
N ALA A 81 0.00 8.75 9.91
CA ALA A 81 0.58 9.00 11.22
C ALA A 81 1.96 8.34 11.37
N LEU A 82 2.11 7.09 10.92
CA LEU A 82 3.42 6.43 10.91
C LEU A 82 4.43 7.25 10.09
N TRP A 83 4.10 7.59 8.86
CA TRP A 83 5.03 8.32 7.98
C TRP A 83 5.40 9.70 8.52
N ALA A 84 4.46 10.40 9.18
CA ALA A 84 4.72 11.69 9.80
C ALA A 84 5.69 11.58 11.00
N HIS A 85 5.65 10.48 11.74
CA HIS A 85 6.36 10.34 13.01
C HIS A 85 7.45 9.27 13.02
N VAL A 86 7.68 8.54 11.93
CA VAL A 86 8.57 7.39 11.90
C VAL A 86 10.02 7.74 12.26
N MET A 87 10.58 8.83 11.73
CA MET A 87 11.96 9.23 12.02
C MET A 87 12.13 9.68 13.48
N PRO A 88 11.29 10.60 14.03
CA PRO A 88 11.31 10.89 15.46
C PRO A 88 11.14 9.66 16.36
N ALA A 89 10.29 8.71 15.96
CA ALA A 89 10.06 7.49 16.72
C ALA A 89 11.30 6.56 16.74
N PHE A 90 12.04 6.46 15.64
CA PHE A 90 13.32 5.75 15.61
C PHE A 90 14.36 6.45 16.51
N ALA A 91 14.45 7.77 16.46
CA ALA A 91 15.34 8.55 17.33
C ALA A 91 15.01 8.37 18.82
N ALA A 92 13.72 8.37 19.18
CA ALA A 92 13.26 8.11 20.53
C ALA A 92 13.61 6.70 21.05
N LYS A 93 13.83 5.73 20.14
CA LYS A 93 14.34 4.38 20.47
C LYS A 93 15.87 4.32 20.59
N GLY A 94 16.57 5.45 20.44
CA GLY A 94 18.03 5.50 20.47
C GLY A 94 18.71 4.99 19.20
N LEU A 95 17.97 4.84 18.09
CA LEU A 95 18.51 4.36 16.82
C LEU A 95 18.97 5.55 15.96
N SER A 96 20.10 5.36 15.30
CA SER A 96 20.64 6.35 14.36
C SER A 96 19.77 6.46 13.10
N GLU A 97 19.88 7.60 12.41
CA GLU A 97 19.20 7.80 11.13
C GLU A 97 19.58 6.71 10.10
N ALA A 98 20.84 6.32 10.06
CA ALA A 98 21.31 5.26 9.17
C ALA A 98 20.62 3.90 9.47
N GLN A 99 20.44 3.57 10.75
CA GLN A 99 19.72 2.36 11.17
C GLN A 99 18.23 2.44 10.82
N ALA A 100 17.61 3.60 11.02
CA ALA A 100 16.21 3.82 10.64
C ALA A 100 16.02 3.64 9.12
N LEU A 101 16.89 4.25 8.31
CA LEU A 101 16.86 4.12 6.85
C LEU A 101 17.12 2.69 6.39
N ALA A 102 18.04 1.97 7.05
CA ALA A 102 18.32 0.56 6.75
C ALA A 102 17.09 -0.34 6.96
N VAL A 103 16.25 -0.04 7.95
CA VAL A 103 14.98 -0.74 8.18
C VAL A 103 13.91 -0.31 7.15
N LEU A 104 13.71 1.00 6.99
CA LEU A 104 12.63 1.54 6.16
C LEU A 104 12.77 1.21 4.68
N VAL A 105 14.00 1.00 4.19
CA VAL A 105 14.25 0.64 2.79
C VAL A 105 13.57 -0.67 2.38
N TRP A 106 13.33 -1.57 3.32
CA TRP A 106 12.69 -2.87 3.07
C TRP A 106 11.19 -2.78 2.86
N ILE A 107 10.54 -1.69 3.24
CA ILE A 107 9.09 -1.51 3.03
C ILE A 107 8.75 -1.58 1.53
N GLY A 108 9.51 -0.93 0.67
CA GLY A 108 9.27 -0.94 -0.79
C GLY A 108 9.37 -2.35 -1.41
N PRO A 109 10.51 -3.05 -1.27
CA PRO A 109 10.63 -4.43 -1.71
C PRO A 109 9.55 -5.36 -1.16
N ALA A 110 9.19 -5.22 0.13
CA ALA A 110 8.13 -6.02 0.74
C ALA A 110 6.75 -5.75 0.13
N GLN A 111 6.43 -4.50 -0.24
CA GLN A 111 5.19 -4.16 -0.96
C GLN A 111 5.12 -4.88 -2.31
N VAL A 112 6.22 -4.86 -3.05
CA VAL A 112 6.30 -5.49 -4.38
C VAL A 112 6.21 -7.01 -4.22
N ALA A 113 7.00 -7.58 -3.31
CA ALA A 113 6.99 -9.02 -3.03
C ALA A 113 5.59 -9.52 -2.63
N GLY A 114 4.89 -8.79 -1.75
CA GLY A 114 3.51 -9.12 -1.35
C GLY A 114 2.56 -9.21 -2.54
N ARG A 115 2.64 -8.27 -3.48
CA ARG A 115 1.82 -8.28 -4.71
C ARG A 115 2.16 -9.45 -5.61
N PHE A 116 3.45 -9.75 -5.80
CA PHE A 116 3.89 -10.90 -6.61
C PHE A 116 3.44 -12.23 -5.99
N VAL A 117 3.63 -12.40 -4.68
CA VAL A 117 3.19 -13.61 -3.98
C VAL A 117 1.68 -13.78 -4.11
N TYR A 118 0.90 -12.70 -3.94
CA TYR A 118 -0.54 -12.76 -4.14
C TYR A 118 -0.93 -13.08 -5.59
N ALA A 119 -0.28 -12.47 -6.57
CA ALA A 119 -0.56 -12.74 -7.98
C ALA A 119 -0.25 -14.20 -8.37
N TRP A 120 0.80 -14.77 -7.80
CA TRP A 120 1.26 -16.12 -8.12
C TRP A 120 0.52 -17.20 -7.32
N ALA A 121 0.43 -17.04 -6.00
CA ALA A 121 -0.12 -18.06 -5.09
C ALA A 121 -1.52 -17.71 -4.56
N GLY A 122 -1.97 -16.47 -4.73
CA GLY A 122 -3.20 -15.95 -4.13
C GLY A 122 -4.49 -16.28 -4.87
N ARG A 123 -4.43 -17.02 -5.99
CA ARG A 123 -5.62 -17.35 -6.81
C ARG A 123 -6.72 -18.11 -6.05
N GLY A 124 -6.37 -18.81 -4.97
CA GLY A 124 -7.31 -19.51 -4.08
C GLY A 124 -7.69 -18.70 -2.82
N VAL A 125 -7.08 -17.53 -2.59
CA VAL A 125 -7.34 -16.72 -1.41
C VAL A 125 -8.55 -15.83 -1.65
N SER A 126 -9.58 -15.98 -0.81
CA SER A 126 -10.76 -15.12 -0.91
C SER A 126 -10.40 -13.65 -0.60
N LEU A 127 -11.07 -12.72 -1.29
CA LEU A 127 -10.89 -11.28 -1.04
C LEU A 127 -11.18 -10.89 0.42
N ARG A 128 -12.07 -11.65 1.09
CA ARG A 128 -12.36 -11.48 2.52
C ARG A 128 -11.13 -11.78 3.38
N LEU A 129 -10.44 -12.90 3.12
CA LEU A 129 -9.20 -13.27 3.82
C LEU A 129 -8.08 -12.27 3.54
N LEU A 130 -7.95 -11.82 2.29
CA LEU A 130 -7.00 -10.78 1.92
C LEU A 130 -7.27 -9.48 2.68
N GLY A 131 -8.53 -9.03 2.72
CA GLY A 131 -8.95 -7.85 3.47
C GLY A 131 -8.65 -7.97 4.96
N LEU A 132 -8.94 -9.13 5.55
CA LEU A 132 -8.67 -9.40 6.97
C LEU A 132 -7.16 -9.36 7.25
N PHE A 133 -6.35 -10.00 6.39
CA PHE A 133 -4.89 -9.96 6.51
C PHE A 133 -4.35 -8.52 6.47
N VAL A 134 -4.82 -7.70 5.53
CA VAL A 134 -4.41 -6.29 5.39
C VAL A 134 -4.82 -5.48 6.62
N LEU A 135 -6.06 -5.63 7.08
CA LEU A 135 -6.60 -4.86 8.21
C LEU A 135 -5.98 -5.26 9.55
N LEU A 136 -5.60 -6.52 9.73
CA LEU A 136 -4.90 -6.99 10.94
C LEU A 136 -3.38 -6.80 10.84
N GLY A 137 -2.82 -6.90 9.64
CA GLY A 137 -1.38 -6.75 9.40
C GLY A 137 -0.86 -5.35 9.72
N MET A 138 -1.67 -4.31 9.46
CA MET A 138 -1.31 -2.94 9.79
C MET A 138 -1.14 -2.74 11.31
N PRO A 139 -2.16 -2.94 12.17
CA PRO A 139 -1.99 -2.76 13.60
C PRO A 139 -0.95 -3.72 14.20
N ALA A 140 -0.83 -4.95 13.70
CA ALA A 140 0.20 -5.88 14.13
C ALA A 140 1.61 -5.35 13.82
N SER A 141 1.83 -4.77 12.65
CA SER A 141 3.10 -4.15 12.29
C SER A 141 3.41 -2.94 13.18
N LEU A 142 2.41 -2.09 13.45
CA LEU A 142 2.59 -0.93 14.33
C LEU A 142 2.85 -1.35 15.79
N ALA A 143 2.18 -2.41 16.27
CA ALA A 143 2.45 -2.97 17.57
C ALA A 143 3.90 -3.51 17.66
N LEU A 144 4.34 -4.23 16.64
CA LEU A 144 5.72 -4.71 16.55
C LEU A 144 6.72 -3.55 16.56
N PHE A 145 6.43 -2.47 15.81
CA PHE A 145 7.23 -1.25 15.83
C PHE A 145 7.24 -0.60 17.23
N ALA A 146 6.08 -0.44 17.86
CA ALA A 146 5.96 0.23 19.16
C ALA A 146 6.69 -0.53 20.28
N LEU A 147 6.51 -1.85 20.32
CA LEU A 147 7.04 -2.70 21.40
C LEU A 147 8.52 -3.05 21.23
N SER A 148 9.08 -2.90 20.03
CA SER A 148 10.47 -3.27 19.76
C SER A 148 11.42 -2.12 20.03
N THR A 149 12.50 -2.40 20.76
CA THR A 149 13.64 -1.49 20.96
C THR A 149 14.88 -1.95 20.20
N GLN A 150 14.92 -3.22 19.80
CA GLN A 150 16.03 -3.82 19.06
C GLN A 150 15.82 -3.71 17.55
N LEU A 151 16.93 -3.67 16.82
CA LEU A 151 16.93 -3.48 15.35
C LEU A 151 16.25 -4.62 14.59
N TRP A 152 16.46 -5.88 14.99
CA TRP A 152 15.96 -7.05 14.27
C TRP A 152 14.42 -7.14 14.18
N PRO A 153 13.65 -6.97 15.26
CA PRO A 153 12.19 -6.95 15.15
C PRO A 153 11.65 -5.80 14.29
N LEU A 154 12.40 -4.70 14.16
CA LEU A 154 12.03 -3.57 13.31
C LEU A 154 12.11 -3.92 11.81
N PHE A 155 12.98 -4.84 11.40
CA PHE A 155 12.90 -5.40 10.04
C PHE A 155 11.61 -6.20 9.84
N GLY A 156 11.17 -6.97 10.86
CA GLY A 156 9.87 -7.64 10.83
C GLY A 156 8.71 -6.67 10.67
N PHE A 157 8.75 -5.53 11.39
CA PHE A 157 7.81 -4.42 11.17
C PHE A 157 7.82 -3.96 9.72
N ALA A 158 8.99 -3.65 9.15
CA ALA A 158 9.10 -3.11 7.79
C ALA A 158 8.56 -4.09 6.74
N LEU A 159 8.84 -5.38 6.91
CA LEU A 159 8.33 -6.44 6.02
C LEU A 159 6.80 -6.59 6.14
N LEU A 160 6.28 -6.70 7.35
CA LEU A 160 4.84 -6.88 7.58
C LEU A 160 4.05 -5.66 7.13
N PHE A 161 4.51 -4.46 7.50
CA PHE A 161 3.92 -3.20 7.06
C PHE A 161 3.95 -3.09 5.53
N GLY A 162 5.10 -3.39 4.92
CA GLY A 162 5.27 -3.35 3.48
C GLY A 162 4.29 -4.28 2.76
N VAL A 163 4.23 -5.56 3.15
CA VAL A 163 3.29 -6.52 2.54
C VAL A 163 1.85 -6.08 2.71
N ALA A 164 1.42 -5.68 3.92
CA ALA A 164 0.06 -5.20 4.16
C ALA A 164 -0.27 -3.97 3.30
N ASN A 165 0.64 -2.99 3.25
CA ASN A 165 0.48 -1.78 2.45
C ASN A 165 0.53 -2.05 0.93
N GLY A 166 1.26 -3.07 0.50
CA GLY A 166 1.27 -3.54 -0.89
C GLY A 166 -0.08 -4.15 -1.31
N LEU A 167 -0.71 -4.88 -0.43
CA LEU A 167 -1.94 -5.62 -0.70
C LEU A 167 -3.22 -4.80 -0.48
N VAL A 168 -3.17 -3.69 0.26
CA VAL A 168 -4.36 -2.88 0.56
C VAL A 168 -5.06 -2.36 -0.69
N THR A 169 -4.31 -2.01 -1.73
CA THR A 169 -4.87 -1.52 -3.00
C THR A 169 -5.64 -2.62 -3.72
N ILE A 170 -5.13 -3.86 -3.68
CA ILE A 170 -5.79 -5.04 -4.26
C ILE A 170 -7.05 -5.38 -3.45
N ALA A 171 -6.95 -5.40 -2.12
CA ALA A 171 -8.07 -5.67 -1.23
C ALA A 171 -9.20 -4.64 -1.43
N ARG A 172 -8.87 -3.34 -1.47
CA ARG A 172 -9.84 -2.27 -1.70
C ARG A 172 -10.48 -2.36 -3.09
N GLY A 173 -9.64 -2.56 -4.12
CA GLY A 173 -10.10 -2.69 -5.50
C GLY A 173 -11.00 -3.91 -5.75
N GLY A 174 -10.88 -4.97 -4.94
CA GLY A 174 -11.71 -6.16 -5.03
C GLY A 174 -12.93 -6.15 -4.11
N LEU A 175 -12.78 -5.68 -2.87
CA LEU A 175 -13.88 -5.70 -1.88
C LEU A 175 -15.01 -4.72 -2.25
N VAL A 176 -14.68 -3.50 -2.70
CA VAL A 176 -15.71 -2.50 -3.05
C VAL A 176 -16.63 -3.01 -4.16
N PRO A 177 -16.14 -3.48 -5.31
CA PRO A 177 -17.01 -4.05 -6.35
C PRO A 177 -17.76 -5.31 -5.91
N GLN A 178 -17.16 -6.12 -5.02
CA GLN A 178 -17.82 -7.33 -4.52
C GLN A 178 -19.10 -7.03 -3.72
N TYR A 179 -19.13 -5.90 -3.00
CA TYR A 179 -20.28 -5.52 -2.16
C TYR A 179 -21.27 -4.60 -2.86
N PHE A 180 -20.79 -3.72 -3.76
CA PHE A 180 -21.60 -2.63 -4.31
C PHE A 180 -21.74 -2.65 -5.84
N GLY A 181 -21.12 -3.62 -6.52
CA GLY A 181 -21.06 -3.62 -7.97
C GLY A 181 -19.94 -2.70 -8.51
N ARG A 182 -19.96 -2.45 -9.81
CA ARG A 182 -18.94 -1.65 -10.51
C ARG A 182 -19.43 -0.27 -10.82
#